data_fe15aa7325b2170791d980fecafeb6dc
#
_entry.id   fe15aa7325b2170791d980fecafeb6dc
#
_cell.length_a   1.000
_cell.length_b   1.000
_cell.length_c   1.000
_cell.angle_alpha   90.00
_cell.angle_beta   90.00
_cell.angle_gamma   90.00
#
_symmetry.space_group_name_H-M   'P 1'
#
loop_
_entity.id
_entity.type
_entity.pdbx_description
1 polymer ?
#
loop_
_entity_poly.entity_id
_entity_poly.type
_entity_poly.pdbx_seq_one_letter_code
_entity_poly.pdbx_strand_id
1 'polypeptide(L)'
;MIGEVSRRWFALGVVAVSLLCVMPASGQTLARSELSSVLGGVRLSEDLVLPRVEAGQMGNQSVLRLSLDEAVEMALEQNLDIRVQRLSPLIQDLSILDVRSAWVPTFNTTLQNNSQVFPSTSQLSGGLNQINTDTLQNTVGINQLTPWGGNYSVNWDGNRQSTSSFFTSFNPALRSTVSVQYVQPLLRNLKIDNVRQRLQISRTNRDISDIQLRDTIVSTIRQVKNAYWELSAAIATFAVQQQSLELAEESLRNNRIRVEVGTMAPIDIVEAEAEVARNEEAVIVAEALIEENEDVLRTLIMEPSAPNFWSVRLEPTDT
;
A
#
# COMPACT_ATOMS: atom_id res chain seq x y z
N MET A 1 35.42 -30.85 -47.58
CA MET A 1 35.01 -31.54 -46.33
C MET A 1 35.04 -30.65 -45.08
N ILE A 2 35.45 -29.39 -45.14
CA ILE A 2 35.53 -28.49 -43.97
C ILE A 2 34.25 -27.64 -43.81
N GLY A 3 33.37 -27.59 -44.80
CA GLY A 3 32.18 -26.75 -44.82
C GLY A 3 30.93 -27.29 -44.02
N GLU A 4 30.87 -28.58 -43.80
CA GLU A 4 29.67 -29.17 -43.12
C GLU A 4 29.77 -29.19 -41.59
N VAL A 5 30.98 -29.26 -41.05
CA VAL A 5 31.19 -29.25 -39.59
C VAL A 5 30.83 -27.88 -38.98
N SER A 6 31.14 -26.78 -39.68
CA SER A 6 30.82 -25.43 -39.18
C SER A 6 29.31 -25.13 -39.19
N ARG A 7 28.56 -25.69 -40.13
CA ARG A 7 27.08 -25.54 -40.17
C ARG A 7 26.38 -26.30 -39.04
N ARG A 8 26.93 -27.43 -38.62
CA ARG A 8 26.35 -28.22 -37.52
C ARG A 8 26.55 -27.58 -36.15
N TRP A 9 27.68 -26.94 -35.90
CA TRP A 9 27.94 -26.23 -34.64
C TRP A 9 27.15 -24.93 -34.54
N PHE A 10 26.90 -24.23 -35.65
CA PHE A 10 26.06 -23.03 -35.65
C PHE A 10 24.57 -23.37 -35.49
N ALA A 11 24.11 -24.48 -36.07
CA ALA A 11 22.76 -25.00 -35.89
C ALA A 11 22.55 -25.51 -34.46
N LEU A 12 23.55 -26.13 -33.82
CA LEU A 12 23.49 -26.57 -32.42
C LEU A 12 23.50 -25.38 -31.46
N GLY A 13 24.22 -24.30 -31.74
CA GLY A 13 24.20 -23.08 -30.93
C GLY A 13 22.85 -22.34 -31.02
N VAL A 14 22.24 -22.29 -32.19
CA VAL A 14 20.92 -21.67 -32.40
C VAL A 14 19.80 -22.54 -31.84
N VAL A 15 19.92 -23.87 -31.92
CA VAL A 15 18.96 -24.81 -31.33
C VAL A 15 19.07 -24.83 -29.79
N ALA A 16 20.29 -24.67 -29.24
CA ALA A 16 20.45 -24.57 -27.78
C ALA A 16 19.87 -23.25 -27.22
N VAL A 17 19.96 -22.15 -27.97
CA VAL A 17 19.33 -20.89 -27.59
C VAL A 17 17.81 -20.94 -27.76
N SER A 18 17.30 -21.64 -28.79
CA SER A 18 15.85 -21.84 -28.95
C SER A 18 15.26 -22.85 -27.96
N LEU A 19 16.06 -23.81 -27.46
CA LEU A 19 15.62 -24.71 -26.38
C LEU A 19 15.61 -24.05 -25.00
N LEU A 20 16.45 -23.03 -24.75
CA LEU A 20 16.44 -22.23 -23.53
C LEU A 20 15.27 -21.23 -23.50
N CYS A 21 14.72 -20.84 -24.66
CA CYS A 21 13.51 -20.01 -24.74
C CYS A 21 12.20 -20.77 -24.47
N VAL A 22 12.23 -22.10 -24.42
CA VAL A 22 11.08 -22.96 -24.05
C VAL A 22 11.25 -23.56 -22.64
N MET A 23 12.00 -22.93 -21.76
CA MET A 23 11.82 -23.21 -20.35
C MET A 23 10.45 -22.67 -19.93
N PRO A 24 9.55 -23.53 -19.41
CA PRO A 24 8.25 -23.07 -18.94
C PRO A 24 8.47 -22.03 -17.84
N ALA A 25 7.51 -21.14 -17.71
CA ALA A 25 7.43 -20.06 -16.72
C ALA A 25 7.46 -20.53 -15.25
N SER A 26 8.25 -21.55 -14.92
CA SER A 26 8.46 -22.06 -13.56
C SER A 26 9.23 -21.07 -12.67
N GLY A 27 10.00 -20.15 -13.24
CA GLY A 27 10.60 -19.05 -12.48
C GLY A 27 9.58 -18.03 -11.98
N GLN A 28 8.49 -17.85 -12.73
CA GLN A 28 7.38 -16.98 -12.28
C GLN A 28 6.46 -17.69 -11.28
N THR A 29 6.39 -19.03 -11.30
CA THR A 29 5.60 -19.79 -10.33
C THR A 29 6.26 -19.86 -8.96
N LEU A 30 7.60 -19.88 -8.87
CA LEU A 30 8.32 -19.80 -7.58
C LEU A 30 8.18 -18.40 -6.94
N ALA A 31 8.31 -17.34 -7.73
CA ALA A 31 8.04 -15.98 -7.23
C ALA A 31 6.57 -15.79 -6.84
N ARG A 32 5.64 -16.47 -7.53
CA ARG A 32 4.21 -16.39 -7.26
C ARG A 32 3.81 -17.26 -6.06
N SER A 33 4.50 -18.37 -5.79
CA SER A 33 4.29 -19.18 -4.59
C SER A 33 4.88 -18.52 -3.35
N GLU A 34 6.00 -17.84 -3.46
CA GLU A 34 6.57 -17.01 -2.38
C GLU A 34 5.67 -15.78 -2.10
N LEU A 35 5.19 -15.10 -3.14
CA LEU A 35 4.21 -14.03 -3.00
C LEU A 35 2.88 -14.52 -2.41
N SER A 36 2.42 -15.72 -2.78
CA SER A 36 1.20 -16.31 -2.20
C SER A 36 1.39 -16.76 -0.75
N SER A 37 2.61 -17.13 -0.32
CA SER A 37 2.89 -17.43 1.08
C SER A 37 2.99 -16.17 1.94
N VAL A 38 3.48 -15.07 1.38
CA VAL A 38 3.52 -13.76 2.04
C VAL A 38 2.13 -13.09 2.04
N LEU A 39 1.38 -13.21 0.94
CA LEU A 39 0.00 -12.73 0.83
C LEU A 39 -1.03 -13.70 1.44
N GLY A 40 -0.71 -14.98 1.59
CA GLY A 40 -1.58 -15.98 2.21
C GLY A 40 -1.74 -15.80 3.72
N GLY A 41 -0.92 -14.93 4.34
CA GLY A 41 -1.16 -14.40 5.68
C GLY A 41 -2.20 -13.28 5.73
N VAL A 42 -2.49 -12.64 4.60
CA VAL A 42 -3.63 -11.75 4.40
C VAL A 42 -4.72 -12.58 3.71
N ARG A 43 -5.32 -13.50 4.44
CA ARG A 43 -6.67 -13.93 4.09
C ARG A 43 -7.52 -12.68 4.27
N LEU A 44 -7.86 -12.02 3.19
CA LEU A 44 -9.13 -11.33 3.11
C LEU A 44 -10.15 -12.44 3.35
N SER A 45 -10.51 -12.63 4.60
CA SER A 45 -11.56 -13.57 4.97
C SER A 45 -12.82 -13.03 4.30
N GLU A 46 -13.21 -13.71 3.23
CA GLU A 46 -14.50 -13.55 2.55
C GLU A 46 -15.67 -13.93 3.50
N ASP A 47 -15.33 -14.38 4.70
CA ASP A 47 -16.23 -14.63 5.81
C ASP A 47 -16.11 -13.53 6.90
N LEU A 48 -16.25 -12.26 6.53
CA LEU A 48 -16.75 -11.26 7.45
C LEU A 48 -18.26 -11.52 7.62
N VAL A 49 -18.59 -12.58 8.35
CA VAL A 49 -19.89 -12.65 9.00
C VAL A 49 -19.87 -11.52 10.03
N LEU A 50 -20.39 -10.36 9.62
CA LEU A 50 -20.68 -9.27 10.52
C LEU A 50 -21.52 -9.86 11.66
N PRO A 51 -21.19 -9.63 12.94
CA PRO A 51 -22.08 -10.00 14.03
C PRO A 51 -23.45 -9.42 13.70
N ARG A 52 -24.46 -10.28 13.63
CA ARG A 52 -25.83 -9.89 13.35
C ARG A 52 -26.33 -9.15 14.57
N VAL A 53 -26.12 -7.83 14.58
CA VAL A 53 -26.67 -6.95 15.58
C VAL A 53 -28.18 -7.00 15.41
N GLU A 54 -28.91 -7.59 16.39
CA GLU A 54 -30.35 -7.57 16.38
C GLU A 54 -30.80 -6.12 16.58
N ALA A 55 -31.17 -5.49 15.48
CA ALA A 55 -31.72 -4.15 15.47
C ALA A 55 -33.09 -4.17 16.16
N GLY A 56 -33.14 -3.61 17.35
CA GLY A 56 -34.41 -3.26 18.00
C GLY A 56 -35.12 -2.22 17.14
N GLN A 57 -36.21 -2.62 16.49
CA GLN A 57 -37.04 -1.73 15.69
C GLN A 57 -37.78 -0.75 16.59
N MET A 58 -37.27 0.47 16.73
CA MET A 58 -38.07 1.64 17.05
C MET A 58 -37.86 2.68 15.96
N GLY A 59 -38.89 2.87 15.14
CA GLY A 59 -38.98 3.96 14.16
C GLY A 59 -37.75 4.21 13.28
N ASN A 60 -37.47 3.34 12.36
CA ASN A 60 -36.51 3.45 11.25
C ASN A 60 -35.04 3.82 11.58
N GLN A 61 -34.65 3.96 12.84
CA GLN A 61 -33.27 4.11 13.28
C GLN A 61 -32.89 2.91 14.15
N SER A 62 -31.89 2.16 13.74
CA SER A 62 -31.33 1.08 14.54
C SER A 62 -30.48 1.68 15.67
N VAL A 63 -30.82 1.37 16.93
CA VAL A 63 -30.05 1.80 18.10
C VAL A 63 -29.01 0.71 18.40
N LEU A 64 -27.75 1.10 18.41
CA LEU A 64 -26.63 0.26 18.79
C LEU A 64 -26.20 0.60 20.21
N ARG A 65 -26.50 -0.31 21.15
CA ARG A 65 -26.04 -0.21 22.53
C ARG A 65 -24.64 -0.78 22.63
N LEU A 66 -23.72 -0.01 23.18
CA LEU A 66 -22.29 -0.34 23.24
C LEU A 66 -21.79 -0.13 24.68
N SER A 67 -21.01 -1.12 25.16
CA SER A 67 -20.08 -0.91 26.26
C SER A 67 -18.75 -0.32 25.75
N LEU A 68 -17.95 0.22 26.66
CA LEU A 68 -16.64 0.76 26.33
C LEU A 68 -15.72 -0.29 25.67
N ASP A 69 -15.74 -1.52 26.19
CA ASP A 69 -14.90 -2.60 25.67
C ASP A 69 -15.34 -3.04 24.28
N GLU A 70 -16.65 -3.15 24.01
CA GLU A 70 -17.19 -3.44 22.67
C GLU A 70 -16.86 -2.33 21.67
N ALA A 71 -16.94 -1.06 22.08
CA ALA A 71 -16.54 0.06 21.22
C ALA A 71 -15.06 0.00 20.85
N VAL A 72 -14.18 -0.37 21.78
CA VAL A 72 -12.76 -0.57 21.52
C VAL A 72 -12.52 -1.76 20.59
N GLU A 73 -13.22 -2.88 20.79
CA GLU A 73 -13.10 -4.06 19.93
C GLU A 73 -13.52 -3.75 18.49
N MET A 74 -14.67 -3.10 18.30
CA MET A 74 -15.14 -2.65 17.00
C MET A 74 -14.13 -1.71 16.32
N ALA A 75 -13.56 -0.77 17.05
CA ALA A 75 -12.55 0.13 16.51
C ALA A 75 -11.29 -0.61 16.08
N LEU A 76 -10.82 -1.61 16.83
CA LEU A 76 -9.66 -2.41 16.47
C LEU A 76 -9.86 -3.22 15.19
N GLU A 77 -11.10 -3.61 14.89
CA GLU A 77 -11.45 -4.38 13.71
C GLU A 77 -11.76 -3.50 12.50
N GLN A 78 -12.51 -2.41 12.70
CA GLN A 78 -13.13 -1.66 11.61
C GLN A 78 -12.46 -0.31 11.33
N ASN A 79 -11.66 0.21 12.27
CA ASN A 79 -11.02 1.52 12.09
C ASN A 79 -10.12 1.56 10.86
N LEU A 80 -10.36 2.53 9.98
CA LEU A 80 -9.65 2.66 8.71
C LEU A 80 -8.17 2.99 8.91
N ASP A 81 -7.82 3.81 9.89
CA ASP A 81 -6.42 4.21 10.13
C ASP A 81 -5.58 3.01 10.58
N ILE A 82 -6.13 2.15 11.44
CA ILE A 82 -5.47 0.90 11.86
C ILE A 82 -5.31 -0.03 10.65
N ARG A 83 -6.34 -0.18 9.81
CA ARG A 83 -6.28 -1.01 8.60
C ARG A 83 -5.20 -0.53 7.62
N VAL A 84 -5.14 0.78 7.38
CA VAL A 84 -4.10 1.39 6.53
C VAL A 84 -2.72 1.18 7.14
N GLN A 85 -2.57 1.43 8.44
CA GLN A 85 -1.27 1.29 9.10
C GLN A 85 -0.78 -0.17 9.16
N ARG A 86 -1.67 -1.16 9.19
CA ARG A 86 -1.31 -2.60 9.07
C ARG A 86 -0.62 -2.94 7.75
N LEU A 87 -0.84 -2.15 6.69
CA LEU A 87 -0.17 -2.35 5.40
C LEU A 87 1.29 -1.86 5.40
N SER A 88 1.64 -0.91 6.28
CA SER A 88 2.99 -0.33 6.33
C SER A 88 4.09 -1.36 6.56
N PRO A 89 4.03 -2.29 7.54
CA PRO A 89 5.02 -3.36 7.68
C PRO A 89 5.12 -4.27 6.46
N LEU A 90 3.99 -4.58 5.79
CA LEU A 90 3.98 -5.41 4.58
C LEU A 90 4.69 -4.72 3.42
N ILE A 91 4.51 -3.41 3.27
CA ILE A 91 5.23 -2.59 2.27
C ILE A 91 6.73 -2.64 2.54
N GLN A 92 7.15 -2.57 3.81
CA GLN A 92 8.58 -2.69 4.17
C GLN A 92 9.12 -4.11 3.92
N ASP A 93 8.33 -5.16 4.15
CA ASP A 93 8.72 -6.53 3.81
C ASP A 93 8.93 -6.70 2.29
N LEU A 94 8.08 -6.11 1.46
CA LEU A 94 8.27 -6.07 0.00
C LEU A 94 9.52 -5.27 -0.39
N SER A 95 9.79 -4.16 0.28
CA SER A 95 11.03 -3.39 0.09
C SER A 95 12.29 -4.20 0.42
N ILE A 96 12.25 -5.04 1.46
CA ILE A 96 13.34 -5.98 1.78
C ILE A 96 13.54 -7.00 0.65
N LEU A 97 12.46 -7.53 0.08
CA LEU A 97 12.52 -8.46 -1.06
C LEU A 97 13.08 -7.77 -2.31
N ASP A 98 12.67 -6.53 -2.58
CA ASP A 98 13.21 -5.72 -3.68
C ASP A 98 14.73 -5.54 -3.55
N VAL A 99 15.22 -5.12 -2.38
CA VAL A 99 16.66 -4.99 -2.15
C VAL A 99 17.40 -6.32 -2.31
N ARG A 100 16.81 -7.44 -1.87
CA ARG A 100 17.39 -8.79 -2.04
C ARG A 100 17.43 -9.23 -3.50
N SER A 101 16.53 -8.72 -4.34
CA SER A 101 16.50 -9.03 -5.77
C SER A 101 17.80 -8.64 -6.49
N ALA A 102 18.55 -7.67 -5.95
CA ALA A 102 19.86 -7.27 -6.46
C ALA A 102 20.91 -8.43 -6.47
N TRP A 103 20.69 -9.48 -5.66
CA TRP A 103 21.53 -10.67 -5.62
C TRP A 103 21.05 -11.81 -6.51
N VAL A 104 19.90 -11.64 -7.17
CA VAL A 104 19.39 -12.61 -8.13
C VAL A 104 20.17 -12.46 -9.44
N PRO A 105 20.60 -13.57 -10.09
CA PRO A 105 21.26 -13.49 -11.37
C PRO A 105 20.34 -12.87 -12.43
N THR A 106 20.89 -11.94 -13.18
CA THR A 106 20.22 -11.33 -14.33
C THR A 106 20.71 -11.99 -15.62
N PHE A 107 19.77 -12.44 -16.43
CA PHE A 107 20.04 -12.98 -17.76
C PHE A 107 19.66 -11.92 -18.79
N ASN A 108 20.59 -11.60 -19.66
CA ASN A 108 20.39 -10.64 -20.74
C ASN A 108 20.75 -11.28 -22.08
N THR A 109 19.92 -11.05 -23.08
CA THR A 109 20.19 -11.43 -24.47
C THR A 109 19.91 -10.25 -25.38
N THR A 110 20.81 -10.04 -26.31
CA THR A 110 20.70 -8.97 -27.32
C THR A 110 20.92 -9.57 -28.68
N LEU A 111 20.01 -9.35 -29.61
CA LEU A 111 20.15 -9.68 -31.01
C LEU A 111 20.09 -8.39 -31.82
N GLN A 112 21.14 -8.08 -32.51
CA GLN A 112 21.25 -6.87 -33.32
C GLN A 112 21.66 -7.21 -34.75
N ASN A 113 20.93 -6.69 -35.72
CA ASN A 113 21.33 -6.72 -37.14
C ASN A 113 21.59 -5.29 -37.60
N ASN A 114 22.80 -5.06 -38.09
CA ASN A 114 23.24 -3.76 -38.57
C ASN A 114 23.71 -3.90 -40.01
N SER A 115 23.09 -3.17 -40.93
CA SER A 115 23.46 -3.09 -42.34
C SER A 115 23.99 -1.69 -42.63
N GLN A 116 25.22 -1.60 -43.11
CA GLN A 116 25.88 -0.34 -43.39
C GLN A 116 26.39 -0.33 -44.84
N VAL A 117 26.13 0.77 -45.53
CA VAL A 117 26.61 1.02 -46.88
C VAL A 117 27.58 2.18 -46.84
N PHE A 118 28.83 1.92 -47.23
CA PHE A 118 29.87 2.93 -47.31
C PHE A 118 30.23 3.20 -48.78
N PRO A 119 30.41 4.48 -49.19
CA PRO A 119 31.00 4.77 -50.50
C PRO A 119 32.42 4.24 -50.54
N SER A 120 32.82 3.72 -51.69
CA SER A 120 34.19 3.27 -51.88
C SER A 120 35.15 4.49 -51.95
N THR A 121 36.11 4.53 -51.04
CA THR A 121 37.10 5.61 -50.95
C THR A 121 38.45 5.24 -51.59
N SER A 122 38.60 4.02 -52.13
CA SER A 122 39.84 3.52 -52.68
C SER A 122 39.64 2.88 -54.08
N GLN A 123 40.47 3.18 -55.01
CA GLN A 123 40.52 2.53 -56.34
C GLN A 123 40.84 1.03 -56.26
N LEU A 124 41.42 0.57 -55.16
CA LEU A 124 41.65 -0.82 -54.81
C LEU A 124 40.40 -1.61 -54.44
N SER A 125 39.22 -0.95 -54.27
CA SER A 125 37.96 -1.62 -53.90
C SER A 125 37.30 -2.47 -54.99
N GLY A 126 38.06 -2.86 -56.02
CA GLY A 126 37.65 -3.75 -57.12
C GLY A 126 36.56 -3.15 -58.03
N GLY A 127 36.53 -1.81 -58.17
CA GLY A 127 35.63 -1.11 -59.07
C GLY A 127 34.18 -0.97 -58.49
N LEU A 128 33.96 -1.32 -57.25
CA LEU A 128 32.69 -1.13 -56.58
C LEU A 128 32.52 0.33 -56.14
N ASN A 129 31.38 0.95 -56.47
CA ASN A 129 31.05 2.31 -56.02
C ASN A 129 30.70 2.38 -54.53
N GLN A 130 30.29 1.27 -53.94
CA GLN A 130 29.88 1.16 -52.53
C GLN A 130 30.24 -0.21 -51.96
N ILE A 131 30.56 -0.25 -50.68
CA ILE A 131 30.80 -1.46 -49.92
C ILE A 131 29.63 -1.61 -48.94
N ASN A 132 28.94 -2.75 -49.04
CA ASN A 132 27.86 -3.12 -48.14
C ASN A 132 28.43 -4.06 -47.06
N THR A 133 28.14 -3.80 -45.78
CA THR A 133 28.56 -4.63 -44.67
C THR A 133 27.34 -4.91 -43.78
N ASP A 134 26.98 -6.18 -43.69
CA ASP A 134 25.89 -6.67 -42.82
C ASP A 134 26.50 -7.40 -41.63
N THR A 135 26.16 -6.96 -40.43
CA THR A 135 26.66 -7.52 -39.19
C THR A 135 25.47 -7.99 -38.33
N LEU A 136 25.40 -9.29 -38.11
CA LEU A 136 24.49 -9.90 -37.16
C LEU A 136 25.26 -10.21 -35.87
N GLN A 137 24.90 -9.55 -34.77
CA GLN A 137 25.52 -9.73 -33.49
C GLN A 137 24.48 -10.30 -32.52
N ASN A 138 24.87 -11.32 -31.77
CA ASN A 138 24.09 -11.85 -30.66
C ASN A 138 24.96 -11.90 -29.40
N THR A 139 24.46 -11.37 -28.32
CA THR A 139 25.11 -11.42 -27.02
C THR A 139 24.18 -12.08 -26.04
N VAL A 140 24.69 -13.06 -25.29
CA VAL A 140 24.00 -13.71 -24.20
C VAL A 140 24.85 -13.56 -22.96
N GLY A 141 24.28 -12.99 -21.89
CA GLY A 141 25.04 -12.71 -20.68
C GLY A 141 24.28 -13.09 -19.41
N ILE A 142 25.04 -13.48 -18.40
CA ILE A 142 24.57 -13.67 -17.03
C ILE A 142 25.43 -12.79 -16.13
N ASN A 143 24.79 -11.94 -15.34
CA ASN A 143 25.45 -11.10 -14.36
C ASN A 143 24.81 -11.34 -12.99
N GLN A 144 25.64 -11.45 -11.94
CA GLN A 144 25.14 -11.57 -10.58
C GLN A 144 26.06 -10.87 -9.59
N LEU A 145 25.43 -10.06 -8.73
CA LEU A 145 26.06 -9.55 -7.52
C LEU A 145 25.92 -10.61 -6.42
N THR A 146 27.00 -10.96 -5.75
CA THR A 146 26.97 -11.95 -4.68
C THR A 146 26.74 -11.30 -3.32
N PRO A 147 26.11 -12.01 -2.33
CA PRO A 147 25.83 -11.45 -1.02
C PRO A 147 27.08 -11.01 -0.23
N TRP A 148 28.26 -11.51 -0.59
CA TRP A 148 29.56 -11.14 0.00
C TRP A 148 30.25 -9.98 -0.72
N GLY A 149 29.58 -9.34 -1.72
CA GLY A 149 30.06 -8.14 -2.39
C GLY A 149 30.88 -8.38 -3.64
N GLY A 150 31.07 -9.63 -4.08
CA GLY A 150 31.67 -9.97 -5.37
C GLY A 150 30.65 -9.82 -6.51
N ASN A 151 31.14 -9.62 -7.72
CA ASN A 151 30.33 -9.62 -8.94
C ASN A 151 30.95 -10.59 -9.95
N TYR A 152 30.15 -11.46 -10.52
CA TYR A 152 30.56 -12.26 -11.66
C TYR A 152 29.70 -11.99 -12.90
N SER A 153 30.34 -12.06 -14.04
CA SER A 153 29.68 -11.98 -15.34
C SER A 153 30.21 -13.04 -16.28
N VAL A 154 29.31 -13.68 -16.99
CA VAL A 154 29.64 -14.63 -18.08
C VAL A 154 28.90 -14.14 -19.31
N ASN A 155 29.65 -13.80 -20.35
CA ASN A 155 29.07 -13.32 -21.60
C ASN A 155 29.54 -14.19 -22.73
N TRP A 156 28.66 -14.49 -23.65
CA TRP A 156 28.94 -15.11 -24.94
C TRP A 156 28.49 -14.15 -26.03
N ASP A 157 29.46 -13.80 -26.89
CA ASP A 157 29.28 -12.90 -28.02
C ASP A 157 29.49 -13.68 -29.32
N GLY A 158 28.47 -13.71 -30.15
CA GLY A 158 28.50 -14.24 -31.49
C GLY A 158 28.36 -13.13 -32.51
N ASN A 159 29.26 -13.07 -33.48
CA ASN A 159 29.21 -12.10 -34.56
C ASN A 159 29.33 -12.79 -35.91
N ARG A 160 28.42 -12.45 -36.83
CA ARG A 160 28.47 -12.83 -38.24
C ARG A 160 28.51 -11.56 -39.06
N GLN A 161 29.64 -11.38 -39.79
CA GLN A 161 29.84 -10.24 -40.68
C GLN A 161 29.91 -10.70 -42.12
N SER A 162 29.06 -10.12 -42.96
CA SER A 162 29.09 -10.32 -44.42
C SER A 162 29.40 -8.99 -45.07
N THR A 163 30.32 -8.99 -46.05
CA THR A 163 30.70 -7.76 -46.76
C THR A 163 30.83 -8.01 -48.26
N SER A 164 30.54 -6.98 -49.05
CA SER A 164 30.75 -6.98 -50.49
C SER A 164 32.23 -6.67 -50.93
N SER A 165 33.12 -6.44 -49.95
CA SER A 165 34.54 -6.15 -50.21
C SER A 165 35.27 -7.36 -50.78
N PHE A 166 36.00 -7.18 -51.86
CA PHE A 166 36.83 -8.22 -52.50
C PHE A 166 38.07 -8.65 -51.70
N PHE A 167 38.46 -7.84 -50.71
CA PHE A 167 39.67 -8.08 -49.93
C PHE A 167 39.45 -8.90 -48.67
N THR A 168 38.23 -9.38 -48.43
CA THR A 168 37.93 -10.26 -47.31
C THR A 168 38.22 -11.71 -47.66
N SER A 169 39.12 -12.36 -46.91
CA SER A 169 39.49 -13.77 -47.10
C SER A 169 38.34 -14.72 -46.70
N PHE A 170 37.44 -14.32 -45.81
CA PHE A 170 36.30 -15.10 -45.34
C PHE A 170 35.02 -14.25 -45.39
N ASN A 171 34.03 -14.74 -46.12
CA ASN A 171 32.72 -14.09 -46.23
C ASN A 171 31.60 -15.15 -46.27
N PRO A 172 30.73 -15.22 -45.24
CA PRO A 172 30.74 -14.38 -44.02
C PRO A 172 31.85 -14.76 -43.03
N ALA A 173 32.39 -13.76 -42.33
CA ALA A 173 33.28 -13.93 -41.20
C ALA A 173 32.45 -14.23 -39.95
N LEU A 174 32.74 -15.32 -39.27
CA LEU A 174 32.09 -15.75 -38.03
C LEU A 174 33.08 -15.63 -36.87
N ARG A 175 32.66 -14.98 -35.78
CA ARG A 175 33.42 -14.87 -34.53
C ARG A 175 32.53 -15.27 -33.36
N SER A 176 33.09 -16.08 -32.48
CA SER A 176 32.44 -16.43 -31.23
C SER A 176 33.44 -16.22 -30.10
N THR A 177 33.01 -15.52 -29.02
CA THR A 177 33.87 -15.21 -27.89
C THR A 177 33.08 -15.49 -26.61
N VAL A 178 33.68 -16.21 -25.66
CA VAL A 178 33.16 -16.39 -24.33
C VAL A 178 34.06 -15.64 -23.36
N SER A 179 33.50 -14.79 -22.54
CA SER A 179 34.21 -14.05 -21.50
C SER A 179 33.63 -14.36 -20.14
N VAL A 180 34.49 -14.64 -19.18
CA VAL A 180 34.13 -14.86 -17.77
C VAL A 180 34.92 -13.88 -16.94
N GLN A 181 34.24 -13.09 -16.12
CA GLN A 181 34.86 -12.12 -15.24
C GLN A 181 34.32 -12.27 -13.84
N TYR A 182 35.20 -12.25 -12.84
CA TYR A 182 34.86 -12.17 -11.43
C TYR A 182 35.64 -11.03 -10.79
N VAL A 183 34.92 -10.15 -10.09
CA VAL A 183 35.50 -9.00 -9.38
C VAL A 183 35.12 -9.07 -7.92
N GLN A 184 36.12 -9.19 -7.03
CA GLN A 184 35.94 -9.18 -5.58
C GLN A 184 36.63 -7.94 -5.00
N PRO A 185 35.89 -7.01 -4.39
CA PRO A 185 36.48 -5.91 -3.65
C PRO A 185 37.15 -6.43 -2.38
N LEU A 186 38.39 -5.99 -2.12
CA LEU A 186 39.18 -6.47 -0.98
C LEU A 186 39.25 -5.48 0.19
N LEU A 187 39.02 -4.20 -0.06
CA LEU A 187 39.08 -3.13 0.94
C LEU A 187 37.72 -2.40 1.02
N ARG A 188 37.48 -1.48 0.11
CA ARG A 188 36.20 -0.78 0.05
C ARG A 188 35.12 -1.75 -0.45
N ASN A 189 33.93 -1.71 0.17
CA ASN A 189 32.78 -2.58 -0.14
C ASN A 189 32.97 -4.08 0.19
N LEU A 190 34.02 -4.46 0.92
CA LEU A 190 34.19 -5.85 1.39
C LEU A 190 33.16 -6.23 2.45
N LYS A 191 33.06 -5.44 3.52
CA LYS A 191 32.16 -5.73 4.66
C LYS A 191 30.75 -5.18 4.43
N ILE A 192 30.64 -3.94 3.94
CA ILE A 192 29.39 -3.23 3.68
C ILE A 192 29.47 -2.59 2.31
N ASP A 193 28.51 -2.91 1.43
CA ASP A 193 28.26 -2.27 0.16
C ASP A 193 26.89 -1.58 0.16
N ASN A 194 26.56 -0.88 -0.90
CA ASN A 194 25.29 -0.17 -1.02
C ASN A 194 24.06 -1.09 -0.86
N VAL A 195 24.13 -2.34 -1.35
CA VAL A 195 23.00 -3.27 -1.27
C VAL A 195 22.81 -3.77 0.15
N ARG A 196 23.91 -4.17 0.82
CA ARG A 196 23.85 -4.61 2.23
C ARG A 196 23.45 -3.47 3.15
N GLN A 197 23.91 -2.24 2.89
CA GLN A 197 23.49 -1.05 3.63
C GLN A 197 21.98 -0.79 3.46
N ARG A 198 21.48 -0.81 2.22
CA ARG A 198 20.04 -0.65 1.94
C ARG A 198 19.22 -1.75 2.63
N LEU A 199 19.69 -2.99 2.60
CA LEU A 199 19.03 -4.08 3.30
C LEU A 199 18.92 -3.83 4.80
N GLN A 200 19.99 -3.34 5.43
CA GLN A 200 19.97 -3.01 6.85
C GLN A 200 19.01 -1.87 7.17
N ILE A 201 18.99 -0.83 6.33
CA ILE A 201 18.05 0.28 6.45
C ILE A 201 16.60 -0.22 6.29
N SER A 202 16.30 -1.04 5.27
CA SER A 202 14.94 -1.57 5.06
C SER A 202 14.48 -2.44 6.23
N ARG A 203 15.38 -3.24 6.84
CA ARG A 203 15.05 -4.00 8.05
C ARG A 203 14.73 -3.10 9.25
N THR A 204 15.55 -2.06 9.47
CA THR A 204 15.29 -1.09 10.54
C THR A 204 13.96 -0.33 10.28
N ASN A 205 13.67 0.05 9.04
CA ASN A 205 12.42 0.70 8.70
C ASN A 205 11.21 -0.22 8.94
N ARG A 206 11.36 -1.52 8.68
CA ARG A 206 10.33 -2.51 8.99
C ARG A 206 10.07 -2.58 10.50
N ASP A 207 11.11 -2.60 11.33
CA ASP A 207 10.97 -2.59 12.79
C ASP A 207 10.32 -1.27 13.29
N ILE A 208 10.68 -0.13 12.68
CA ILE A 208 10.03 1.16 12.95
C ILE A 208 8.54 1.11 12.60
N SER A 209 8.17 0.51 11.46
CA SER A 209 6.77 0.38 11.03
C SER A 209 5.94 -0.44 12.01
N ASP A 210 6.51 -1.49 12.61
CA ASP A 210 5.83 -2.29 13.65
C ASP A 210 5.56 -1.46 14.91
N ILE A 211 6.52 -0.61 15.31
CA ILE A 211 6.35 0.27 16.46
C ILE A 211 5.30 1.34 16.16
N GLN A 212 5.32 1.92 14.96
CA GLN A 212 4.33 2.90 14.51
C GLN A 212 2.92 2.32 14.47
N LEU A 213 2.76 1.05 14.03
CA LEU A 213 1.48 0.38 14.08
C LEU A 213 0.96 0.25 15.51
N ARG A 214 1.81 -0.13 16.47
CA ARG A 214 1.44 -0.21 17.89
C ARG A 214 1.05 1.16 18.45
N ASP A 215 1.78 2.20 18.10
CA ASP A 215 1.48 3.58 18.51
C ASP A 215 0.11 4.02 17.96
N THR A 216 -0.17 3.76 16.69
CA THR A 216 -1.47 4.04 16.09
C THR A 216 -2.59 3.31 16.82
N ILE A 217 -2.43 2.02 17.12
CA ILE A 217 -3.42 1.24 17.88
C ILE A 217 -3.69 1.86 19.24
N VAL A 218 -2.65 2.19 20.01
CA VAL A 218 -2.79 2.80 21.34
C VAL A 218 -3.47 4.18 21.25
N SER A 219 -3.08 4.98 20.26
CA SER A 219 -3.68 6.31 20.03
C SER A 219 -5.16 6.20 19.66
N THR A 220 -5.53 5.27 18.78
CA THR A 220 -6.94 5.04 18.41
C THR A 220 -7.76 4.55 19.61
N ILE A 221 -7.26 3.61 20.41
CA ILE A 221 -7.94 3.16 21.63
C ILE A 221 -8.21 4.35 22.57
N ARG A 222 -7.23 5.23 22.75
CA ARG A 222 -7.39 6.44 23.57
C ARG A 222 -8.47 7.37 23.01
N GLN A 223 -8.47 7.58 21.68
CA GLN A 223 -9.47 8.43 21.02
C GLN A 223 -10.88 7.85 21.16
N VAL A 224 -11.05 6.54 20.99
CA VAL A 224 -12.33 5.87 21.19
C VAL A 224 -12.83 6.02 22.61
N LYS A 225 -11.95 5.79 23.61
CA LYS A 225 -12.32 5.95 25.03
C LYS A 225 -12.75 7.38 25.35
N ASN A 226 -12.03 8.37 24.82
CA ASN A 226 -12.40 9.78 25.04
C ASN A 226 -13.73 10.10 24.37
N ALA A 227 -13.92 9.74 23.08
CA ALA A 227 -15.16 9.98 22.37
C ALA A 227 -16.37 9.28 23.02
N TYR A 228 -16.19 8.07 23.55
CA TYR A 228 -17.21 7.34 24.27
C TYR A 228 -17.67 8.07 25.54
N TRP A 229 -16.73 8.55 26.37
CA TRP A 229 -17.05 9.29 27.58
C TRP A 229 -17.57 10.69 27.29
N GLU A 230 -17.13 11.33 26.20
CA GLU A 230 -17.67 12.62 25.75
C GLU A 230 -19.13 12.48 25.31
N LEU A 231 -19.47 11.41 24.58
CA LEU A 231 -20.87 11.10 24.23
C LEU A 231 -21.73 10.83 25.50
N SER A 232 -21.23 10.02 26.42
CA SER A 232 -21.92 9.74 27.68
C SER A 232 -22.16 11.02 28.49
N ALA A 233 -21.16 11.90 28.58
CA ALA A 233 -21.28 13.18 29.24
C ALA A 233 -22.27 14.14 28.54
N ALA A 234 -22.30 14.16 27.20
CA ALA A 234 -23.24 14.96 26.41
C ALA A 234 -24.69 14.51 26.68
N ILE A 235 -24.97 13.20 26.74
CA ILE A 235 -26.28 12.63 27.05
C ILE A 235 -26.71 13.03 28.47
N ALA A 236 -25.81 12.91 29.45
CA ALA A 236 -26.08 13.34 30.81
C ALA A 236 -26.36 14.85 30.92
N THR A 237 -25.59 15.66 30.17
CA THR A 237 -25.80 17.12 30.10
C THR A 237 -27.17 17.45 29.50
N PHE A 238 -27.56 16.80 28.43
CA PHE A 238 -28.87 16.98 27.80
C PHE A 238 -30.01 16.70 28.82
N ALA A 239 -29.92 15.60 29.57
CA ALA A 239 -30.91 15.28 30.60
C ALA A 239 -31.01 16.38 31.68
N VAL A 240 -29.90 16.97 32.10
CA VAL A 240 -29.86 18.10 33.04
C VAL A 240 -30.51 19.36 32.45
N GLN A 241 -30.21 19.67 31.16
CA GLN A 241 -30.83 20.84 30.50
C GLN A 241 -32.34 20.67 30.32
N GLN A 242 -32.80 19.46 30.00
CA GLN A 242 -34.21 19.14 29.92
C GLN A 242 -34.92 19.35 31.27
N GLN A 243 -34.31 18.90 32.37
CA GLN A 243 -34.85 19.13 33.70
C GLN A 243 -34.86 20.63 34.09
N SER A 244 -33.82 21.37 33.67
CA SER A 244 -33.76 22.83 33.90
C SER A 244 -34.84 23.57 33.14
N LEU A 245 -35.15 23.16 31.91
CA LEU A 245 -36.24 23.71 31.12
C LEU A 245 -37.61 23.45 31.81
N GLU A 246 -37.84 22.20 32.27
CA GLU A 246 -39.06 21.85 32.97
C GLU A 246 -39.30 22.70 34.24
N LEU A 247 -38.21 22.93 35.02
CA LEU A 247 -38.25 23.80 36.20
C LEU A 247 -38.53 25.27 35.86
N ALA A 248 -37.93 25.77 34.75
CA ALA A 248 -38.18 27.13 34.29
C ALA A 248 -39.62 27.33 33.81
N GLU A 249 -40.20 26.36 33.12
CA GLU A 249 -41.59 26.37 32.71
C GLU A 249 -42.55 26.31 33.92
N GLU A 250 -42.23 25.50 34.93
CA GLU A 250 -43.02 25.46 36.18
C GLU A 250 -42.94 26.81 36.91
N SER A 251 -41.76 27.44 36.99
CA SER A 251 -41.59 28.75 37.56
C SER A 251 -42.43 29.81 36.83
N LEU A 252 -42.40 29.79 35.47
CA LEU A 252 -43.23 30.68 34.66
C LEU A 252 -44.72 30.48 34.95
N ARG A 253 -45.20 29.23 35.03
CA ARG A 253 -46.60 28.92 35.40
C ARG A 253 -46.97 29.50 36.77
N ASN A 254 -46.09 29.33 37.74
CA ASN A 254 -46.32 29.84 39.12
C ASN A 254 -46.31 31.38 39.17
N ASN A 255 -45.42 32.04 38.41
CA ASN A 255 -45.32 33.50 38.31
C ASN A 255 -46.61 34.08 37.65
N ARG A 256 -47.10 33.45 36.57
CA ARG A 256 -48.38 33.85 35.94
C ARG A 256 -49.54 33.82 36.94
N ILE A 257 -49.68 32.77 37.73
CA ILE A 257 -50.72 32.65 38.77
C ILE A 257 -50.58 33.78 39.83
N ARG A 258 -49.36 34.07 40.30
CA ARG A 258 -49.08 35.10 41.27
C ARG A 258 -49.42 36.51 40.77
N VAL A 259 -49.14 36.79 39.50
CA VAL A 259 -49.50 38.08 38.88
C VAL A 259 -51.01 38.19 38.73
N GLU A 260 -51.70 37.10 38.35
CA GLU A 260 -53.14 37.08 38.22
C GLU A 260 -53.84 37.34 39.57
N VAL A 261 -53.29 36.85 40.65
CA VAL A 261 -53.80 37.09 42.03
C VAL A 261 -53.34 38.45 42.57
N GLY A 262 -52.51 39.18 41.86
CA GLY A 262 -52.05 40.53 42.22
C GLY A 262 -50.91 40.55 43.23
N THR A 263 -50.18 39.44 43.46
CA THR A 263 -49.07 39.30 44.42
C THR A 263 -47.69 39.51 43.79
N MET A 264 -47.64 39.69 42.46
CA MET A 264 -46.39 39.85 41.70
C MET A 264 -46.57 40.88 40.57
N ALA A 265 -45.48 41.54 40.16
CA ALA A 265 -45.52 42.55 39.09
C ALA A 265 -45.57 41.87 37.70
N PRO A 266 -46.30 42.42 36.71
CA PRO A 266 -46.36 41.84 35.36
C PRO A 266 -45.00 41.72 34.65
N ILE A 267 -44.01 42.54 35.03
CA ILE A 267 -42.64 42.49 34.46
C ILE A 267 -41.94 41.20 34.80
N ASP A 268 -42.26 40.58 35.93
CA ASP A 268 -41.66 39.31 36.39
C ASP A 268 -42.05 38.11 35.47
N ILE A 269 -43.19 38.20 34.75
CA ILE A 269 -43.55 37.23 33.70
C ILE A 269 -42.59 37.29 32.54
N VAL A 270 -42.22 38.52 32.08
CA VAL A 270 -41.28 38.70 30.94
C VAL A 270 -39.91 38.15 31.29
N GLU A 271 -39.44 38.34 32.51
CA GLU A 271 -38.17 37.80 32.98
C GLU A 271 -38.23 36.25 33.03
N ALA A 272 -39.30 35.66 33.50
CA ALA A 272 -39.49 34.20 33.51
C ALA A 272 -39.62 33.61 32.07
N GLU A 273 -40.30 34.32 31.15
CA GLU A 273 -40.37 33.93 29.75
C GLU A 273 -38.98 33.97 29.07
N ALA A 274 -38.18 34.96 29.38
CA ALA A 274 -36.80 35.05 28.90
C ALA A 274 -35.90 33.92 29.45
N GLU A 275 -36.18 33.44 30.68
CA GLU A 275 -35.46 32.31 31.26
C GLU A 275 -35.87 30.99 30.60
N VAL A 276 -37.14 30.77 30.31
CA VAL A 276 -37.60 29.62 29.54
C VAL A 276 -36.94 29.57 28.15
N ALA A 277 -36.94 30.69 27.45
CA ALA A 277 -36.31 30.77 26.13
C ALA A 277 -34.79 30.47 26.16
N ARG A 278 -34.09 30.89 27.21
CA ARG A 278 -32.68 30.53 27.40
C ARG A 278 -32.47 29.04 27.65
N ASN A 279 -33.32 28.42 28.41
CA ASN A 279 -33.25 26.98 28.68
C ASN A 279 -33.65 26.15 27.45
N GLU A 280 -34.61 26.62 26.63
CA GLU A 280 -34.95 26.00 25.34
C GLU A 280 -33.74 26.02 24.39
N GLU A 281 -33.05 27.16 24.27
CA GLU A 281 -31.82 27.27 23.52
C GLU A 281 -30.76 26.29 24.03
N ALA A 282 -30.56 26.19 25.35
CA ALA A 282 -29.58 25.28 25.95
C ALA A 282 -29.89 23.80 25.68
N VAL A 283 -31.15 23.41 25.62
CA VAL A 283 -31.56 22.05 25.22
C VAL A 283 -31.23 21.77 23.79
N ILE A 284 -31.49 22.70 22.85
CA ILE A 284 -31.17 22.54 21.42
C ILE A 284 -29.65 22.41 21.22
N VAL A 285 -28.86 23.24 21.91
CA VAL A 285 -27.39 23.16 21.85
C VAL A 285 -26.88 21.83 22.40
N ALA A 286 -27.47 21.33 23.51
CA ALA A 286 -27.10 20.03 24.09
C ALA A 286 -27.45 18.86 23.18
N GLU A 287 -28.59 18.93 22.45
CA GLU A 287 -28.98 17.92 21.46
C GLU A 287 -28.00 17.87 20.31
N ALA A 288 -27.64 19.03 19.76
CA ALA A 288 -26.63 19.12 18.68
C ALA A 288 -25.26 18.59 19.13
N LEU A 289 -24.87 18.79 20.40
CA LEU A 289 -23.62 18.26 20.95
C LEU A 289 -23.62 16.72 21.03
N ILE A 290 -24.80 16.10 21.32
CA ILE A 290 -24.92 14.63 21.25
C ILE A 290 -24.65 14.14 19.83
N GLU A 291 -25.28 14.75 18.81
CA GLU A 291 -25.11 14.36 17.41
C GLU A 291 -23.64 14.49 16.97
N GLU A 292 -22.97 15.59 17.36
CA GLU A 292 -21.55 15.80 17.06
C GLU A 292 -20.66 14.70 17.67
N ASN A 293 -20.83 14.42 18.98
CA ASN A 293 -20.03 13.39 19.67
C ASN A 293 -20.36 11.98 19.16
N GLU A 294 -21.60 11.72 18.78
CA GLU A 294 -22.01 10.47 18.16
C GLU A 294 -21.33 10.27 16.81
N ASP A 295 -21.23 11.30 15.97
CA ASP A 295 -20.56 11.26 14.70
C ASP A 295 -19.05 11.03 14.85
N VAL A 296 -18.41 11.66 15.83
CA VAL A 296 -17.01 11.42 16.17
C VAL A 296 -16.78 9.96 16.55
N LEU A 297 -17.58 9.43 17.47
CA LEU A 297 -17.45 8.02 17.89
C LEU A 297 -17.73 7.07 16.72
N ARG A 298 -18.75 7.33 15.92
CA ARG A 298 -19.14 6.54 14.73
C ARG A 298 -17.99 6.41 13.75
N THR A 299 -17.29 7.51 13.44
CA THR A 299 -16.16 7.49 12.52
C THR A 299 -14.96 6.67 13.03
N LEU A 300 -14.83 6.53 14.35
CA LEU A 300 -13.75 5.75 14.97
C LEU A 300 -14.05 4.25 15.01
N ILE A 301 -15.34 3.85 15.17
CA ILE A 301 -15.73 2.46 15.42
C ILE A 301 -16.38 1.76 14.24
N MET A 302 -16.88 2.50 13.23
CA MET A 302 -17.59 1.94 12.08
C MET A 302 -16.86 2.21 10.77
N GLU A 303 -17.05 1.33 9.80
CA GLU A 303 -16.52 1.55 8.45
C GLU A 303 -17.41 2.56 7.70
N PRO A 304 -16.85 3.66 7.13
CA PRO A 304 -17.62 4.71 6.45
C PRO A 304 -18.42 4.22 5.22
N SER A 305 -18.03 3.08 4.64
CA SER A 305 -18.71 2.47 3.49
C SER A 305 -19.93 1.63 3.86
N ALA A 306 -20.19 1.41 5.17
CA ALA A 306 -21.34 0.62 5.61
C ALA A 306 -22.66 1.32 5.25
N PRO A 307 -23.66 0.61 4.70
CA PRO A 307 -24.91 1.22 4.22
C PRO A 307 -25.75 1.85 5.34
N ASN A 308 -25.53 1.44 6.58
CA ASN A 308 -26.21 1.93 7.78
C ASN A 308 -25.38 2.94 8.60
N PHE A 309 -24.24 3.39 8.06
CA PHE A 309 -23.31 4.27 8.78
C PHE A 309 -23.99 5.50 9.41
N TRP A 310 -24.89 6.18 8.67
CA TRP A 310 -25.58 7.38 9.12
C TRP A 310 -26.94 7.11 9.79
N SER A 311 -27.43 5.87 9.78
CA SER A 311 -28.76 5.52 10.30
C SER A 311 -28.74 4.85 11.68
N VAL A 312 -27.57 4.51 12.18
CA VAL A 312 -27.37 3.87 13.48
C VAL A 312 -27.18 4.94 14.55
N ARG A 313 -27.98 4.93 15.59
CA ARG A 313 -27.81 5.74 16.80
C ARG A 313 -26.98 4.96 17.81
N LEU A 314 -25.99 5.62 18.42
CA LEU A 314 -25.09 5.03 19.41
C LEU A 314 -25.59 5.36 20.82
N GLU A 315 -25.76 4.34 21.67
CA GLU A 315 -26.17 4.51 23.06
C GLU A 315 -25.14 3.84 23.99
N PRO A 316 -24.31 4.64 24.71
CA PRO A 316 -23.40 4.10 25.72
C PRO A 316 -24.18 3.39 26.84
N THR A 317 -23.68 2.21 27.25
CA THR A 317 -24.32 1.43 28.35
C THR A 317 -23.64 1.61 29.69
N ASP A 318 -22.36 2.06 29.69
CA ASP A 318 -21.60 2.29 30.92
C ASP A 318 -21.96 3.66 31.50
N THR A 319 -22.26 3.69 32.79
CA THR A 319 -22.62 4.88 33.56
C THR A 319 -21.54 5.25 34.57
#